data_030d100a909dab29a493a803dc4cedf0
#
_entry.id   030d100a909dab29a493a803dc4cedf0
#
_cell.length_a   1.000
_cell.length_b   1.000
_cell.length_c   1.000
_cell.angle_alpha   90.00
_cell.angle_beta   90.00
_cell.angle_gamma   90.00
#
_symmetry.space_group_name_H-M   'P 1'
#
loop_
_entity.id
_entity.type
_entity.pdbx_description
1 polymer ?
#
loop_
_entity_poly.entity_id
_entity_poly.type
_entity_poly.pdbx_seq_one_letter_code
_entity_poly.pdbx_strand_id
1 'polypeptide(L)'
;MDDIVQPLAAQEEIPPKEVKILATLVAKLNLADFQNAIPVIRELRISNETEDRFVNATLTLTSEPEVFKPKVWRIDEVAADSFRIIPGLDLVLDGPLLSRLTEAELSTFTFVLEADDKEAGGGRKEVARLEQVVDLLPRNQWGGLRHIPDMTVAFVQPNDPAVDRLLKQTAELLRLSELPSSLDGYPTRLVHLGNAVPRGPLAGS
;
A
#
# COMPACT_ATOMS: atom_id res chain seq x y z
N MET A 1 46.38 7.87 -47.70
CA MET A 1 45.33 6.84 -47.75
C MET A 1 44.90 6.64 -46.34
N ASP A 2 43.90 7.41 -45.90
CA ASP A 2 43.37 7.32 -44.52
C ASP A 2 42.17 6.35 -44.55
N ASP A 3 42.38 5.20 -43.97
CA ASP A 3 41.30 4.22 -43.70
C ASP A 3 40.40 4.78 -42.60
N ILE A 4 39.26 5.32 -42.97
CA ILE A 4 38.21 5.69 -42.02
C ILE A 4 37.51 4.41 -41.60
N VAL A 5 37.91 3.87 -40.42
CA VAL A 5 37.19 2.81 -39.76
C VAL A 5 35.85 3.40 -39.25
N GLN A 6 34.74 3.09 -39.92
CA GLN A 6 33.42 3.37 -39.39
C GLN A 6 33.18 2.57 -38.11
N PRO A 7 32.71 3.22 -37.03
CA PRO A 7 32.31 2.47 -35.82
C PRO A 7 31.09 1.60 -36.17
N LEU A 8 31.21 0.30 -35.86
CA LEU A 8 30.10 -0.65 -35.93
C LEU A 8 28.96 -0.09 -35.06
N ALA A 9 27.82 0.19 -35.70
CA ALA A 9 26.61 0.54 -34.99
C ALA A 9 26.29 -0.60 -34.00
N ALA A 10 26.18 -0.28 -32.70
CA ALA A 10 25.71 -1.19 -31.70
C ALA A 10 24.33 -1.69 -32.12
N GLN A 11 24.19 -2.98 -32.36
CA GLN A 11 22.90 -3.61 -32.57
C GLN A 11 22.14 -3.45 -31.25
N GLU A 12 21.07 -2.65 -31.25
CA GLU A 12 20.10 -2.64 -30.16
C GLU A 12 19.52 -4.06 -30.09
N GLU A 13 19.89 -4.82 -29.06
CA GLU A 13 19.24 -6.09 -28.75
C GLU A 13 17.76 -5.80 -28.44
N ILE A 14 16.88 -6.22 -29.35
CA ILE A 14 15.44 -6.18 -29.11
C ILE A 14 15.18 -7.17 -27.96
N PRO A 15 14.61 -6.70 -26.81
CA PRO A 15 14.36 -7.56 -25.68
C PRO A 15 13.42 -8.71 -26.10
N PRO A 16 13.60 -9.93 -25.54
CA PRO A 16 12.76 -11.06 -25.89
C PRO A 16 11.29 -10.75 -25.56
N LYS A 17 10.42 -11.08 -26.51
CA LYS A 17 8.97 -10.98 -26.30
C LYS A 17 8.57 -11.98 -25.20
N GLU A 18 7.93 -11.50 -24.13
CA GLU A 18 7.55 -12.30 -22.98
C GLU A 18 6.17 -11.91 -22.42
N VAL A 19 5.64 -12.78 -21.56
CA VAL A 19 4.45 -12.44 -20.78
C VAL A 19 4.88 -11.80 -19.46
N LYS A 20 4.32 -10.64 -19.13
CA LYS A 20 4.66 -9.88 -17.94
C LYS A 20 3.43 -9.68 -17.04
N ILE A 21 3.64 -9.82 -15.74
CA ILE A 21 2.69 -9.37 -14.73
C ILE A 21 3.14 -8.00 -14.26
N LEU A 22 2.26 -7.01 -14.32
CA LEU A 22 2.52 -5.65 -13.89
C LEU A 22 1.56 -5.31 -12.75
N ALA A 23 2.10 -5.07 -11.57
CA ALA A 23 1.31 -4.75 -10.38
C ALA A 23 1.81 -3.46 -9.72
N THR A 24 0.88 -2.60 -9.33
CA THR A 24 1.15 -1.44 -8.48
C THR A 24 0.60 -1.71 -7.11
N LEU A 25 1.49 -1.97 -6.14
CA LEU A 25 1.16 -2.24 -4.75
C LEU A 25 1.42 -1.00 -3.87
N VAL A 26 0.83 -1.00 -2.67
CA VAL A 26 1.32 -0.14 -1.60
C VAL A 26 2.73 -0.59 -1.21
N ALA A 27 3.65 0.35 -1.01
CA ALA A 27 5.01 0.01 -0.58
C ALA A 27 5.06 -0.44 0.89
N LYS A 28 4.07 -0.01 1.67
CA LYS A 28 3.98 -0.25 3.11
C LYS A 28 2.56 -0.61 3.49
N LEU A 29 2.39 -1.48 4.47
CA LEU A 29 1.10 -1.95 4.97
C LEU A 29 1.11 -2.00 6.49
N ASN A 30 0.07 -1.49 7.12
CA ASN A 30 -0.08 -1.52 8.57
C ASN A 30 -1.52 -1.81 9.01
N LEU A 31 -1.75 -1.85 10.32
CA LEU A 31 -3.07 -2.09 10.88
C LEU A 31 -4.10 -1.01 10.49
N ALA A 32 -3.67 0.26 10.37
CA ALA A 32 -4.58 1.33 10.00
C ALA A 32 -5.05 1.21 8.54
N ASP A 33 -4.21 0.71 7.63
CA ASP A 33 -4.62 0.41 6.25
C ASP A 33 -5.71 -0.65 6.22
N PHE A 34 -5.54 -1.72 7.01
CA PHE A 34 -6.56 -2.76 7.17
C PHE A 34 -7.87 -2.20 7.74
N GLN A 35 -7.82 -1.40 8.82
CA GLN A 35 -9.00 -0.84 9.49
C GLN A 35 -9.79 0.14 8.60
N ASN A 36 -9.11 0.81 7.68
CA ASN A 36 -9.70 1.78 6.77
C ASN A 36 -9.94 1.22 5.36
N ALA A 37 -9.80 -0.10 5.19
CA ALA A 37 -10.01 -0.81 3.91
C ALA A 37 -9.22 -0.18 2.74
N ILE A 38 -7.97 0.21 2.99
CA ILE A 38 -7.12 0.79 1.95
C ILE A 38 -6.72 -0.29 0.96
N PRO A 39 -6.91 -0.07 -0.36
CA PRO A 39 -6.53 -1.03 -1.38
C PRO A 39 -5.02 -1.30 -1.39
N VAL A 40 -4.61 -2.54 -1.18
CA VAL A 40 -3.20 -2.97 -1.23
C VAL A 40 -2.69 -3.03 -2.67
N ILE A 41 -3.53 -3.52 -3.58
CA ILE A 41 -3.26 -3.55 -5.01
C ILE A 41 -4.04 -2.41 -5.65
N ARG A 42 -3.33 -1.47 -6.29
CA ARG A 42 -3.93 -0.33 -6.99
C ARG A 42 -4.20 -0.63 -8.44
N GLU A 43 -3.30 -1.38 -9.06
CA GLU A 43 -3.40 -1.80 -10.45
C GLU A 43 -2.78 -3.18 -10.61
N LEU A 44 -3.40 -4.01 -11.44
CA LEU A 44 -2.88 -5.32 -11.81
C LEU A 44 -3.20 -5.58 -13.28
N ARG A 45 -2.16 -5.85 -14.06
CA ARG A 45 -2.25 -6.05 -15.49
C ARG A 45 -1.36 -7.21 -15.93
N ILE A 46 -1.82 -7.99 -16.88
CA ILE A 46 -1.03 -8.96 -17.62
C ILE A 46 -0.75 -8.36 -19.00
N SER A 47 0.51 -8.31 -19.40
CA SER A 47 0.95 -7.93 -20.76
C SER A 47 1.49 -9.17 -21.44
N ASN A 48 0.90 -9.54 -22.55
CA ASN A 48 1.38 -10.62 -23.41
C ASN A 48 2.00 -10.02 -24.67
N GLU A 49 3.32 -9.97 -24.71
CA GLU A 49 4.09 -9.46 -25.84
C GLU A 49 4.43 -10.57 -26.85
N THR A 50 3.99 -11.81 -26.60
CA THR A 50 4.24 -12.97 -27.46
C THR A 50 3.18 -13.12 -28.56
N GLU A 51 3.48 -13.92 -29.57
CA GLU A 51 2.55 -14.28 -30.66
C GLU A 51 1.56 -15.38 -30.24
N ASP A 52 1.75 -15.98 -29.08
CA ASP A 52 0.91 -17.03 -28.54
C ASP A 52 -0.25 -16.47 -27.71
N ARG A 53 -1.40 -17.11 -27.79
CA ARG A 53 -2.51 -16.88 -26.89
C ARG A 53 -2.54 -17.91 -25.78
N PHE A 54 -2.85 -17.50 -24.58
CA PHE A 54 -3.01 -18.36 -23.41
C PHE A 54 -4.49 -18.46 -23.03
N VAL A 55 -4.98 -19.68 -22.85
CA VAL A 55 -6.38 -19.95 -22.46
C VAL A 55 -6.43 -20.62 -21.10
N ASN A 56 -7.58 -20.48 -20.40
CA ASN A 56 -7.80 -21.01 -19.06
C ASN A 56 -6.70 -20.61 -18.07
N ALA A 57 -6.23 -19.35 -18.16
CA ALA A 57 -5.16 -18.88 -17.30
C ALA A 57 -5.67 -18.66 -15.88
N THR A 58 -4.78 -18.90 -14.91
CA THR A 58 -5.03 -18.63 -13.49
C THR A 58 -3.88 -17.78 -12.97
N LEU A 59 -4.23 -16.60 -12.44
CA LEU A 59 -3.28 -15.76 -11.71
C LEU A 59 -3.50 -15.97 -10.22
N THR A 60 -2.45 -16.42 -9.53
CA THR A 60 -2.48 -16.63 -8.06
C THR A 60 -1.55 -15.64 -7.39
N LEU A 61 -2.01 -15.04 -6.30
CA LEU A 61 -1.23 -14.17 -5.42
C LEU A 61 -1.14 -14.79 -4.05
N THR A 62 0.08 -14.90 -3.54
CA THR A 62 0.42 -15.35 -2.18
C THR A 62 1.36 -14.34 -1.53
N SER A 63 1.55 -14.45 -0.22
CA SER A 63 2.56 -13.66 0.52
C SER A 63 3.29 -14.51 1.54
N GLU A 64 4.56 -14.18 1.80
CA GLU A 64 5.38 -14.78 2.85
C GLU A 64 6.09 -13.67 3.64
N PRO A 65 5.77 -13.51 4.94
CA PRO A 65 4.72 -14.20 5.71
C PRO A 65 3.30 -13.95 5.14
N GLU A 66 2.37 -14.89 5.44
CA GLU A 66 0.99 -14.83 4.96
C GLU A 66 0.22 -13.70 5.64
N VAL A 67 0.17 -12.52 5.01
CA VAL A 67 -0.52 -11.32 5.51
C VAL A 67 -1.95 -11.18 4.96
N PHE A 68 -2.30 -12.00 4.01
CA PHE A 68 -3.66 -12.13 3.45
C PHE A 68 -3.91 -13.56 2.98
N LYS A 69 -5.18 -13.94 2.85
CA LYS A 69 -5.56 -15.22 2.26
C LYS A 69 -5.21 -15.25 0.77
N PRO A 70 -4.62 -16.34 0.26
CA PRO A 70 -4.28 -16.48 -1.16
C PRO A 70 -5.43 -16.05 -2.05
N LYS A 71 -5.13 -15.23 -3.06
CA LYS A 71 -6.10 -14.71 -4.02
C LYS A 71 -5.89 -15.35 -5.38
N VAL A 72 -6.97 -15.76 -6.01
CA VAL A 72 -6.95 -16.40 -7.32
C VAL A 72 -7.90 -15.70 -8.26
N TRP A 73 -7.40 -15.33 -9.44
CA TRP A 73 -8.19 -14.82 -10.56
C TRP A 73 -8.18 -15.84 -11.69
N ARG A 74 -9.36 -16.15 -12.21
CA ARG A 74 -9.54 -17.00 -13.40
C ARG A 74 -9.68 -16.10 -14.61
N ILE A 75 -8.93 -16.41 -15.65
CA ILE A 75 -8.79 -15.61 -16.86
C ILE A 75 -9.04 -16.54 -18.04
N ASP A 76 -10.13 -16.36 -18.75
CA ASP A 76 -10.51 -17.24 -19.84
C ASP A 76 -9.48 -17.22 -20.96
N GLU A 77 -8.95 -16.02 -21.29
CA GLU A 77 -7.97 -15.85 -22.35
C GLU A 77 -7.10 -14.61 -22.11
N VAL A 78 -5.82 -14.74 -22.47
CA VAL A 78 -4.88 -13.63 -22.68
C VAL A 78 -4.43 -13.73 -24.14
N ALA A 79 -4.94 -12.83 -24.99
CA ALA A 79 -4.66 -12.83 -26.42
C ALA A 79 -3.18 -12.50 -26.72
N ALA A 80 -2.70 -12.89 -27.90
CA ALA A 80 -1.38 -12.52 -28.38
C ALA A 80 -1.25 -10.99 -28.55
N ASP A 81 -0.05 -10.44 -28.37
CA ASP A 81 0.28 -9.02 -28.52
C ASP A 81 -0.78 -8.10 -27.86
N SER A 82 -1.22 -8.44 -26.64
CA SER A 82 -2.29 -7.72 -25.93
C SER A 82 -1.98 -7.55 -24.45
N PHE A 83 -2.81 -6.73 -23.79
CA PHE A 83 -2.80 -6.64 -22.34
C PHE A 83 -4.20 -6.85 -21.77
N ARG A 84 -4.26 -7.30 -20.52
CA ARG A 84 -5.52 -7.47 -19.79
C ARG A 84 -5.42 -6.85 -18.40
N ILE A 85 -6.34 -5.95 -18.07
CA ILE A 85 -6.51 -5.40 -16.72
C ILE A 85 -7.31 -6.41 -15.90
N ILE A 86 -6.83 -6.70 -14.70
CA ILE A 86 -7.44 -7.67 -13.78
C ILE A 86 -8.31 -6.90 -12.79
N PRO A 87 -9.62 -7.16 -12.73
CA PRO A 87 -10.54 -6.57 -11.75
C PRO A 87 -10.54 -7.32 -10.43
N GLY A 88 -11.26 -6.78 -9.43
CA GLY A 88 -11.50 -7.46 -8.14
C GLY A 88 -10.20 -7.61 -7.33
N LEU A 89 -9.53 -6.48 -7.06
CA LEU A 89 -8.21 -6.43 -6.44
C LEU A 89 -8.25 -6.49 -4.91
N ASP A 90 -9.43 -6.60 -4.29
CA ASP A 90 -9.58 -6.66 -2.83
C ASP A 90 -8.92 -7.91 -2.25
N LEU A 91 -8.13 -7.71 -1.20
CA LEU A 91 -7.49 -8.78 -0.44
C LEU A 91 -8.15 -8.94 0.93
N VAL A 92 -8.22 -10.18 1.41
CA VAL A 92 -8.66 -10.48 2.77
C VAL A 92 -7.44 -10.51 3.68
N LEU A 93 -7.10 -9.35 4.24
CA LEU A 93 -5.93 -9.16 5.09
C LEU A 93 -6.07 -9.87 6.45
N ASP A 94 -4.95 -10.31 7.02
CA ASP A 94 -4.86 -10.83 8.39
C ASP A 94 -4.71 -9.68 9.39
N GLY A 95 -5.84 -9.11 9.85
CA GLY A 95 -5.85 -8.06 10.86
C GLY A 95 -5.20 -8.48 12.19
N PRO A 96 -5.46 -9.70 12.74
CA PRO A 96 -4.74 -10.25 13.88
C PRO A 96 -3.22 -10.25 13.73
N LEU A 97 -2.67 -10.62 12.58
CA LEU A 97 -1.24 -10.54 12.31
C LEU A 97 -0.77 -9.09 12.39
N LEU A 98 -1.39 -8.19 11.61
CA LEU A 98 -1.03 -6.77 11.58
C LEU A 98 -1.13 -6.09 12.95
N SER A 99 -2.07 -6.51 13.81
CA SER A 99 -2.23 -5.97 15.16
C SER A 99 -1.13 -6.39 16.14
N ARG A 100 -0.46 -7.51 15.88
CA ARG A 100 0.61 -8.06 16.74
C ARG A 100 2.00 -7.61 16.35
N LEU A 101 2.17 -7.02 15.17
CA LEU A 101 3.47 -6.53 14.74
C LEU A 101 3.99 -5.46 15.69
N THR A 102 5.13 -5.72 16.30
CA THR A 102 5.87 -4.80 17.18
C THR A 102 7.09 -4.20 16.51
N GLU A 103 7.60 -4.86 15.48
CA GLU A 103 8.72 -4.45 14.63
C GLU A 103 8.31 -4.51 13.17
N ALA A 104 9.05 -3.79 12.31
CA ALA A 104 8.81 -3.85 10.89
C ALA A 104 9.33 -5.17 10.31
N GLU A 105 8.53 -5.82 9.48
CA GLU A 105 8.85 -7.05 8.77
C GLU A 105 8.68 -6.85 7.27
N LEU A 106 9.41 -7.62 6.47
CA LEU A 106 9.23 -7.64 5.02
C LEU A 106 8.32 -8.81 4.65
N SER A 107 7.36 -8.57 3.78
CA SER A 107 6.55 -9.62 3.17
C SER A 107 6.78 -9.65 1.67
N THR A 108 7.09 -10.81 1.13
CA THR A 108 7.21 -11.01 -0.31
C THR A 108 5.87 -11.43 -0.89
N PHE A 109 5.34 -10.63 -1.80
CA PHE A 109 4.11 -10.89 -2.53
C PHE A 109 4.47 -11.54 -3.85
N THR A 110 4.01 -12.76 -4.07
CA THR A 110 4.32 -13.58 -5.26
C THR A 110 3.08 -13.75 -6.12
N PHE A 111 3.13 -13.22 -7.33
CA PHE A 111 2.14 -13.44 -8.38
C PHE A 111 2.64 -14.53 -9.31
N VAL A 112 1.83 -15.54 -9.57
CA VAL A 112 2.13 -16.63 -10.51
C VAL A 112 0.99 -16.74 -11.51
N LEU A 113 1.31 -16.60 -12.79
CA LEU A 113 0.39 -16.82 -13.89
C LEU A 113 0.65 -18.20 -14.47
N GLU A 114 -0.35 -19.05 -14.44
CA GLU A 114 -0.33 -20.38 -15.09
C GLU A 114 -1.40 -20.45 -16.17
N ALA A 115 -1.14 -21.17 -17.24
CA ALA A 115 -2.10 -21.44 -18.29
C ALA A 115 -2.03 -22.90 -18.75
N ASP A 116 -2.97 -23.32 -19.57
CA ASP A 116 -2.97 -24.64 -20.17
C ASP A 116 -1.76 -24.81 -21.10
N ASP A 117 -1.00 -25.87 -20.90
CA ASP A 117 0.11 -26.23 -21.75
C ASP A 117 -0.40 -27.02 -22.96
N LYS A 118 -0.37 -26.39 -24.14
CA LYS A 118 -0.81 -27.00 -25.38
C LYS A 118 0.19 -28.07 -25.88
N GLU A 119 1.47 -27.97 -25.51
CA GLU A 119 2.52 -28.84 -25.97
C GLU A 119 2.59 -30.15 -25.16
N ALA A 120 2.28 -30.08 -23.84
CA ALA A 120 2.34 -31.23 -22.95
C ALA A 120 1.05 -32.06 -22.87
N GLY A 121 0.07 -31.82 -23.72
CA GLY A 121 -1.14 -32.64 -23.79
C GLY A 121 -2.11 -32.49 -22.62
N GLY A 122 -2.12 -31.36 -21.92
CA GLY A 122 -3.14 -31.05 -20.91
C GLY A 122 -2.61 -30.74 -19.49
N GLY A 123 -1.34 -30.43 -19.33
CA GLY A 123 -0.75 -29.90 -18.09
C GLY A 123 -0.97 -28.41 -17.94
N ARG A 124 -0.64 -27.87 -16.76
CA ARG A 124 -0.53 -26.43 -16.52
C ARG A 124 0.95 -26.03 -16.55
N LYS A 125 1.22 -24.86 -17.14
CA LYS A 125 2.57 -24.30 -17.24
C LYS A 125 2.58 -22.91 -16.60
N GLU A 126 3.61 -22.62 -15.81
CA GLU A 126 3.90 -21.26 -15.38
C GLU A 126 4.31 -20.43 -16.60
N VAL A 127 3.59 -19.34 -16.82
CA VAL A 127 3.77 -18.42 -17.97
C VAL A 127 4.53 -17.18 -17.54
N ALA A 128 4.25 -16.68 -16.35
CA ALA A 128 4.92 -15.52 -15.81
C ALA A 128 4.90 -15.53 -14.27
N ARG A 129 5.91 -14.90 -13.67
CA ARG A 129 6.04 -14.71 -12.23
C ARG A 129 6.47 -13.26 -11.94
N LEU A 130 5.91 -12.70 -10.88
CA LEU A 130 6.33 -11.40 -10.34
C LEU A 130 6.42 -11.51 -8.82
N GLU A 131 7.53 -11.07 -8.27
CA GLU A 131 7.72 -10.93 -6.82
C GLU A 131 7.94 -9.47 -6.47
N GLN A 132 7.23 -9.00 -5.43
CA GLN A 132 7.38 -7.65 -4.91
C GLN A 132 7.43 -7.69 -3.39
N VAL A 133 8.29 -6.86 -2.81
CA VAL A 133 8.45 -6.75 -1.37
C VAL A 133 7.61 -5.59 -0.85
N VAL A 134 6.86 -5.83 0.22
CA VAL A 134 6.05 -4.85 0.93
C VAL A 134 6.49 -4.79 2.38
N ASP A 135 6.72 -3.59 2.90
CA ASP A 135 7.06 -3.38 4.30
C ASP A 135 5.79 -3.53 5.16
N LEU A 136 5.77 -4.50 6.05
CA LEU A 136 4.75 -4.59 7.11
C LEU A 136 5.20 -3.75 8.30
N LEU A 137 4.45 -2.72 8.62
CA LEU A 137 4.82 -1.80 9.70
C LEU A 137 4.15 -2.18 11.03
N PRO A 138 4.82 -1.93 12.16
CA PRO A 138 4.20 -2.02 13.47
C PRO A 138 2.90 -1.23 13.55
N ARG A 139 1.97 -1.69 14.37
CA ARG A 139 0.62 -1.08 14.52
C ARG A 139 0.63 0.42 14.86
N ASN A 140 1.69 0.90 15.49
CA ASN A 140 1.86 2.29 15.95
C ASN A 140 2.79 3.10 15.04
N GLN A 141 3.21 2.56 13.90
CA GLN A 141 4.09 3.25 12.97
C GLN A 141 3.31 3.69 11.73
N TRP A 142 3.43 4.98 11.41
CA TRP A 142 2.92 5.54 10.17
C TRP A 142 3.88 5.31 9.00
N GLY A 143 3.35 5.05 7.81
CA GLY A 143 4.12 4.77 6.59
C GLY A 143 4.90 5.94 6.00
N GLY A 144 4.78 7.15 6.57
CA GLY A 144 5.45 8.38 6.11
C GLY A 144 4.61 9.19 5.11
N LEU A 145 5.13 10.37 4.73
CA LEU A 145 4.39 11.38 3.91
C LEU A 145 3.98 10.88 2.51
N ARG A 146 4.62 9.83 1.99
CA ARG A 146 4.25 9.22 0.70
C ARG A 146 3.19 8.15 0.82
N HIS A 147 2.87 7.75 2.05
CA HIS A 147 1.82 6.80 2.36
C HIS A 147 0.60 7.61 2.78
N ILE A 148 -0.46 7.53 2.09
CA ILE A 148 -1.75 8.21 2.26
C ILE A 148 -1.76 9.28 3.37
N PRO A 149 -1.57 10.58 3.06
CA PRO A 149 -1.45 11.65 4.08
C PRO A 149 -2.63 11.68 5.05
N ASP A 150 -3.84 11.37 4.59
CA ASP A 150 -5.07 11.37 5.40
C ASP A 150 -5.04 10.33 6.52
N MET A 151 -4.24 9.27 6.37
CA MET A 151 -4.04 8.26 7.42
C MET A 151 -3.27 8.78 8.63
N THR A 152 -2.63 9.95 8.54
CA THR A 152 -1.93 10.58 9.66
C THR A 152 -2.86 10.75 10.86
N VAL A 153 -4.15 11.03 10.61
CA VAL A 153 -5.16 11.22 11.66
C VAL A 153 -5.28 9.99 12.57
N ALA A 154 -5.12 8.78 12.03
CA ALA A 154 -5.18 7.53 12.81
C ALA A 154 -4.04 7.40 13.84
N PHE A 155 -2.94 8.14 13.67
CA PHE A 155 -1.76 8.10 14.54
C PHE A 155 -1.65 9.32 15.44
N VAL A 156 -2.55 10.30 15.32
CA VAL A 156 -2.59 11.47 16.20
C VAL A 156 -3.20 11.06 17.54
N GLN A 157 -2.42 11.22 18.60
CA GLN A 157 -2.86 10.96 19.99
C GLN A 157 -2.89 12.29 20.77
N PRO A 158 -3.90 13.13 20.57
CA PRO A 158 -3.94 14.49 21.12
C PRO A 158 -4.00 14.51 22.63
N ASN A 159 -4.44 13.41 23.26
CA ASN A 159 -4.60 13.30 24.71
C ASN A 159 -3.55 12.36 25.35
N ASP A 160 -2.45 12.05 24.64
CA ASP A 160 -1.38 11.25 25.23
C ASP A 160 -0.73 12.00 26.40
N PRO A 161 -0.68 11.42 27.62
CA PRO A 161 -0.10 12.07 28.79
C PRO A 161 1.38 12.47 28.63
N ALA A 162 2.14 11.78 27.76
CA ALA A 162 3.53 12.13 27.47
C ALA A 162 3.62 13.39 26.59
N VAL A 163 2.71 13.50 25.60
CA VAL A 163 2.62 14.69 24.74
C VAL A 163 2.19 15.91 25.58
N ASP A 164 1.18 15.76 26.45
CA ASP A 164 0.72 16.83 27.34
C ASP A 164 1.84 17.31 28.28
N ARG A 165 2.59 16.40 28.88
CA ARG A 165 3.77 16.74 29.70
C ARG A 165 4.83 17.48 28.92
N LEU A 166 5.16 17.01 27.70
CA LEU A 166 6.15 17.67 26.85
C LEU A 166 5.74 19.09 26.48
N LEU A 167 4.49 19.27 26.08
CA LEU A 167 3.94 20.59 25.74
C LEU A 167 4.00 21.56 26.93
N LYS A 168 3.61 21.09 28.14
CA LYS A 168 3.71 21.89 29.36
C LYS A 168 5.15 22.28 29.71
N GLN A 169 6.09 21.34 29.63
CA GLN A 169 7.50 21.63 29.88
C GLN A 169 8.06 22.63 28.86
N THR A 170 7.72 22.45 27.58
CA THR A 170 8.16 23.37 26.52
C THR A 170 7.60 24.77 26.71
N ALA A 171 6.31 24.90 27.03
CA ALA A 171 5.69 26.20 27.32
C ALA A 171 6.36 26.91 28.50
N GLU A 172 6.69 26.18 29.57
CA GLU A 172 7.38 26.76 30.74
C GLU A 172 8.80 27.22 30.40
N LEU A 173 9.56 26.41 29.61
CA LEU A 173 10.90 26.80 29.15
C LEU A 173 10.86 28.05 28.25
N LEU A 174 9.91 28.15 27.34
CA LEU A 174 9.73 29.32 26.47
C LEU A 174 9.39 30.57 27.30
N ARG A 175 8.52 30.44 28.30
CA ARG A 175 8.17 31.52 29.22
C ARG A 175 9.39 32.03 30.02
N LEU A 176 10.23 31.11 30.50
CA LEU A 176 11.44 31.46 31.25
C LEU A 176 12.53 32.09 30.35
N SER A 177 12.48 31.76 29.03
CA SER A 177 13.44 32.31 28.05
C SER A 177 12.97 33.63 27.42
N GLU A 178 11.84 34.20 27.84
CA GLU A 178 11.22 35.39 27.26
C GLU A 178 10.98 35.31 25.73
N LEU A 179 10.94 34.09 25.20
CA LEU A 179 10.65 33.85 23.78
C LEU A 179 9.14 33.83 23.54
N PRO A 180 8.66 34.44 22.44
CA PRO A 180 7.25 34.37 22.11
C PRO A 180 6.82 32.89 21.94
N SER A 181 5.88 32.44 22.78
CA SER A 181 5.33 31.10 22.74
C SER A 181 4.27 31.03 21.65
N SER A 182 4.59 30.48 20.50
CA SER A 182 3.58 30.10 19.49
C SER A 182 2.62 29.00 19.99
N LEU A 183 2.86 28.46 21.19
CA LEU A 183 2.00 27.48 21.86
C LEU A 183 0.84 28.11 22.58
N ASP A 184 0.81 29.46 22.78
CA ASP A 184 -0.32 30.18 23.38
C ASP A 184 -1.59 30.10 22.52
N GLY A 185 -1.49 29.68 21.27
CA GLY A 185 -2.62 29.43 20.36
C GLY A 185 -3.23 28.03 20.48
N TYR A 186 -2.61 27.10 21.21
CA TYR A 186 -3.24 25.81 21.52
C TYR A 186 -4.08 25.97 22.79
N PRO A 187 -5.42 26.06 22.66
CA PRO A 187 -6.24 26.19 23.85
C PRO A 187 -6.14 24.93 24.69
N THR A 188 -5.55 25.06 25.88
CA THR A 188 -5.63 24.08 26.96
C THR A 188 -7.07 23.90 27.45
N ARG A 189 -8.04 24.27 26.65
CA ARG A 189 -9.47 24.31 26.96
C ARG A 189 -10.27 23.33 26.10
N LEU A 190 -10.00 22.07 26.25
CA LEU A 190 -11.05 21.04 26.19
C LEU A 190 -11.72 21.02 27.59
N VAL A 191 -12.18 22.16 28.02
CA VAL A 191 -13.02 22.24 29.19
C VAL A 191 -14.45 22.10 28.73
N HIS A 192 -15.05 20.97 29.12
CA HIS A 192 -16.47 20.82 29.35
C HIS A 192 -17.41 21.53 28.34
N LEU A 193 -17.66 20.87 27.21
CA LEU A 193 -18.99 20.89 26.61
C LEU A 193 -19.92 19.99 27.44
N GLY A 194 -20.01 20.31 28.74
CA GLY A 194 -21.00 19.80 29.63
C GLY A 194 -22.10 20.87 29.75
N ASN A 195 -23.23 20.60 29.13
CA ASN A 195 -24.56 21.04 29.45
C ASN A 195 -24.73 22.51 29.94
N ALA A 196 -24.78 23.44 29.00
CA ALA A 196 -25.57 24.67 29.19
C ALA A 196 -26.82 24.57 28.31
N VAL A 197 -27.86 23.97 28.83
CA VAL A 197 -29.22 24.17 28.35
C VAL A 197 -29.59 25.59 28.70
N PRO A 198 -29.89 26.50 27.75
CA PRO A 198 -30.42 27.80 28.06
C PRO A 198 -31.85 27.62 28.60
N ARG A 199 -32.07 27.93 29.88
CA ARG A 199 -33.41 28.13 30.42
C ARG A 199 -33.96 29.39 29.78
N GLY A 200 -34.93 29.26 28.91
CA GLY A 200 -35.72 30.34 28.39
C GLY A 200 -36.52 31.05 29.55
N PRO A 201 -36.83 32.35 29.39
CA PRO A 201 -37.56 33.08 30.41
C PRO A 201 -39.01 32.58 30.51
N LEU A 202 -39.41 32.29 31.76
CA LEU A 202 -40.82 32.07 32.11
C LEU A 202 -41.56 33.39 31.88
N ALA A 203 -42.48 33.41 30.91
CA ALA A 203 -43.46 34.45 30.78
C ALA A 203 -44.46 34.31 31.96
N GLY A 204 -44.47 35.29 32.82
CA GLY A 204 -45.46 35.43 33.88
C GLY A 204 -46.67 36.22 33.43
N SER A 205 -47.81 35.84 33.97
CA SER A 205 -49.13 36.45 34.05
C SER A 205 -49.87 36.79 32.76
#